data_470e7d8939b27eb6a16a8df213757bd2
#
_entry.id   470e7d8939b27eb6a16a8df213757bd2
#
_cell.length_a   1.000
_cell.length_b   1.000
_cell.length_c   1.000
_cell.angle_alpha   90.00
_cell.angle_beta   90.00
_cell.angle_gamma   90.00
#
_symmetry.space_group_name_H-M   'P 1'
#
loop_
_entity.id
_entity.type
_entity.pdbx_description
1 polymer ?
#
loop_
_entity_poly.entity_id
_entity_poly.type
_entity_poly.pdbx_seq_one_letter_code
_entity_poly.pdbx_strand_id
1 'polypeptide(L)'
;MIPQDTIDRIFEAARVEEIVGDFVELKKAGVNYKGRCPFHDEKTPSFVVSPTKGIYKCFGCGKGGNSIMFLQDLQSASYPEALRYVAEKYNIEIIEESLTPEQASKISAKESQFIATKYANDYFQDCLWKTEEGKTIGLSYFKERGFSEEIIKEFKLGYSLKKQSSFENAAIKSGYDKKVLLESSLIGQNDDGKSYDKFRERII
;
A
#
# COMPACT_ATOMS: atom_id res chain seq x y z
N MET A 1 -3.45 -2.99 20.01
CA MET A 1 -2.42 -2.24 19.21
C MET A 1 -1.09 -2.42 19.91
N ILE A 2 0.01 -2.59 19.18
CA ILE A 2 1.35 -2.67 19.80
C ILE A 2 1.73 -1.25 20.25
N PRO A 3 2.05 -1.02 21.54
CA PRO A 3 2.46 0.27 22.04
C PRO A 3 3.75 0.80 21.40
N GLN A 4 3.91 2.12 21.30
CA GLN A 4 5.06 2.73 20.62
C GLN A 4 6.39 2.39 21.30
N ASP A 5 6.44 2.38 22.63
CA ASP A 5 7.62 1.97 23.40
C ASP A 5 8.05 0.52 23.12
N THR A 6 7.08 -0.37 22.92
CA THR A 6 7.34 -1.75 22.52
C THR A 6 7.86 -1.82 21.07
N ILE A 7 7.29 -1.01 20.17
CA ILE A 7 7.79 -0.90 18.77
C ILE A 7 9.25 -0.41 18.78
N ASP A 8 9.56 0.62 19.56
CA ASP A 8 10.91 1.17 19.65
C ASP A 8 11.91 0.12 20.17
N ARG A 9 11.54 -0.64 21.22
CA ARG A 9 12.34 -1.78 21.73
C ARG A 9 12.55 -2.86 20.68
N ILE A 10 11.54 -3.17 19.86
CA ILE A 10 11.66 -4.14 18.76
C ILE A 10 12.67 -3.65 17.71
N PHE A 11 12.60 -2.36 17.33
CA PHE A 11 13.55 -1.78 16.38
C PHE A 11 14.98 -1.73 16.91
N GLU A 12 15.16 -1.40 18.19
CA GLU A 12 16.49 -1.39 18.83
C GLU A 12 17.12 -2.79 18.92
N ALA A 13 16.31 -3.81 19.18
CA ALA A 13 16.77 -5.20 19.26
C ALA A 13 17.00 -5.83 17.88
N ALA A 14 16.30 -5.38 16.84
CA ALA A 14 16.28 -6.00 15.52
C ALA A 14 17.63 -5.91 14.79
N ARG A 15 18.35 -7.02 14.75
CA ARG A 15 19.60 -7.17 13.97
C ARG A 15 19.26 -7.61 12.55
N VAL A 16 19.50 -6.72 11.58
CA VAL A 16 19.14 -6.99 10.18
C VAL A 16 19.84 -8.24 9.63
N GLU A 17 21.10 -8.48 10.00
CA GLU A 17 21.87 -9.65 9.58
C GLU A 17 21.32 -10.97 10.15
N GLU A 18 20.77 -10.95 11.35
CA GLU A 18 20.18 -12.12 11.98
C GLU A 18 18.80 -12.44 11.41
N ILE A 19 17.97 -11.40 11.19
CA ILE A 19 16.63 -11.56 10.63
C ILE A 19 16.71 -12.01 9.17
N VAL A 20 17.56 -11.37 8.38
CA VAL A 20 17.78 -11.78 6.99
C VAL A 20 18.43 -13.16 6.90
N GLY A 21 19.32 -13.47 7.83
CA GLY A 21 20.02 -14.77 7.90
C GLY A 21 19.11 -15.97 8.15
N ASP A 22 17.90 -15.76 8.70
CA ASP A 22 16.89 -16.82 8.85
C ASP A 22 16.36 -17.31 7.49
N PHE A 23 16.46 -16.49 6.44
CA PHE A 23 15.87 -16.74 5.12
C PHE A 23 16.92 -16.79 3.99
N VAL A 24 18.06 -16.16 4.18
CA VAL A 24 19.09 -15.99 3.14
C VAL A 24 20.43 -16.45 3.67
N GLU A 25 21.11 -17.35 2.93
CA GLU A 25 22.49 -17.72 3.24
C GLU A 25 23.41 -16.51 3.03
N LEU A 26 23.87 -15.94 4.15
CA LEU A 26 24.74 -14.76 4.17
C LEU A 26 26.22 -15.14 4.37
N LYS A 27 27.09 -14.61 3.54
CA LYS A 27 28.56 -14.73 3.68
C LYS A 27 29.16 -13.39 4.07
N LYS A 28 30.06 -13.39 5.05
CA LYS A 28 30.71 -12.18 5.51
C LYS A 28 31.59 -11.57 4.38
N ALA A 29 31.44 -10.28 4.16
CA ALA A 29 32.15 -9.51 3.14
C ALA A 29 32.62 -8.18 3.75
N GLY A 30 33.76 -8.21 4.46
CA GLY A 30 34.23 -7.09 5.26
C GLY A 30 33.33 -6.81 6.46
N VAL A 31 32.85 -5.58 6.57
CA VAL A 31 31.90 -5.13 7.62
C VAL A 31 30.45 -5.46 7.29
N ASN A 32 30.17 -5.91 6.07
CA ASN A 32 28.83 -6.26 5.59
C ASN A 32 28.71 -7.78 5.36
N TYR A 33 27.51 -8.21 5.01
CA TYR A 33 27.23 -9.56 4.53
C TYR A 33 26.70 -9.52 3.10
N LYS A 34 26.94 -10.58 2.33
CA LYS A 34 26.43 -10.76 0.98
C LYS A 34 25.73 -12.12 0.85
N GLY A 35 24.66 -12.16 0.07
CA GLY A 35 23.92 -13.37 -0.28
C GLY A 35 23.25 -13.24 -1.63
N ARG A 36 22.54 -14.30 -2.04
CA ARG A 36 21.66 -14.25 -3.20
C ARG A 36 20.35 -13.57 -2.80
N CYS A 37 19.82 -12.75 -3.68
CA CYS A 37 18.59 -12.02 -3.42
C CYS A 37 17.39 -12.98 -3.35
N PRO A 38 16.54 -12.89 -2.32
CA PRO A 38 15.34 -13.72 -2.23
C PRO A 38 14.16 -13.16 -3.07
N PHE A 39 14.32 -11.97 -3.66
CA PHE A 39 13.26 -11.26 -4.38
C PHE A 39 13.36 -11.41 -5.90
N HIS A 40 14.49 -11.92 -6.43
CA HIS A 40 14.68 -12.20 -7.86
C HIS A 40 15.75 -13.27 -8.04
N ASP A 41 15.68 -13.98 -9.15
CA ASP A 41 16.65 -14.99 -9.51
C ASP A 41 17.97 -14.36 -9.95
N GLU A 42 19.10 -14.80 -9.34
CA GLU A 42 20.43 -14.35 -9.69
C GLU A 42 21.49 -15.45 -9.52
N LYS A 43 22.48 -15.44 -10.39
CA LYS A 43 23.63 -16.37 -10.29
C LYS A 43 24.73 -15.82 -9.39
N THR A 44 24.92 -14.51 -9.41
CA THR A 44 25.98 -13.83 -8.66
C THR A 44 25.36 -13.04 -7.52
N PRO A 45 25.83 -13.21 -6.26
CA PRO A 45 25.26 -12.52 -5.11
C PRO A 45 25.34 -10.99 -5.25
N SER A 46 24.18 -10.33 -5.30
CA SER A 46 24.05 -8.87 -5.33
C SER A 46 23.33 -8.27 -4.12
N PHE A 47 22.85 -9.13 -3.23
CA PHE A 47 22.15 -8.75 -2.01
C PHE A 47 23.15 -8.48 -0.89
N VAL A 48 23.15 -7.26 -0.37
CA VAL A 48 24.07 -6.79 0.67
C VAL A 48 23.31 -6.41 1.92
N VAL A 49 23.77 -6.88 3.07
CA VAL A 49 23.24 -6.53 4.39
C VAL A 49 24.31 -5.76 5.15
N SER A 50 23.96 -4.61 5.68
CA SER A 50 24.85 -3.74 6.46
C SER A 50 24.39 -3.66 7.91
N PRO A 51 25.00 -4.42 8.84
CA PRO A 51 24.68 -4.37 10.26
C PRO A 51 24.81 -2.96 10.84
N THR A 52 25.89 -2.28 10.48
CA THR A 52 26.20 -0.92 10.99
C THR A 52 25.11 0.10 10.63
N LYS A 53 24.42 -0.09 9.49
CA LYS A 53 23.35 0.78 9.04
C LYS A 53 21.96 0.24 9.38
N GLY A 54 21.86 -1.02 9.82
CA GLY A 54 20.56 -1.70 10.07
C GLY A 54 19.71 -1.91 8.82
N ILE A 55 20.34 -2.02 7.63
CA ILE A 55 19.62 -2.10 6.36
C ILE A 55 20.15 -3.21 5.45
N TYR A 56 19.29 -3.66 4.53
CA TYR A 56 19.68 -4.44 3.37
C TYR A 56 19.50 -3.65 2.06
N LYS A 57 20.24 -4.04 1.03
CA LYS A 57 20.07 -3.50 -0.33
C LYS A 57 20.46 -4.56 -1.35
N CYS A 58 19.59 -4.82 -2.31
CA CYS A 58 19.92 -5.59 -3.51
C CYS A 58 20.34 -4.65 -4.63
N PHE A 59 21.54 -4.85 -5.17
CA PHE A 59 22.05 -4.07 -6.30
C PHE A 59 21.60 -4.63 -7.66
N GLY A 60 20.94 -5.81 -7.68
CA GLY A 60 20.33 -6.37 -8.88
C GLY A 60 18.93 -5.80 -9.15
N CYS A 61 18.00 -6.00 -8.21
CA CYS A 61 16.60 -5.56 -8.38
C CYS A 61 16.24 -4.22 -7.71
N GLY A 62 17.18 -3.60 -6.98
CA GLY A 62 16.96 -2.31 -6.35
C GLY A 62 16.21 -2.35 -5.02
N LYS A 63 15.62 -3.48 -4.60
CA LYS A 63 14.95 -3.59 -3.30
C LYS A 63 15.88 -3.33 -2.13
N GLY A 64 15.37 -2.67 -1.09
CA GLY A 64 16.14 -2.37 0.11
C GLY A 64 15.27 -1.80 1.21
N GLY A 65 15.73 -1.92 2.47
CA GLY A 65 14.98 -1.47 3.64
C GLY A 65 15.62 -1.95 4.94
N ASN A 66 14.86 -1.86 6.02
CA ASN A 66 15.21 -2.40 7.33
C ASN A 66 14.69 -3.83 7.52
N SER A 67 14.90 -4.41 8.70
CA SER A 67 14.46 -5.76 9.07
C SER A 67 12.96 -5.99 8.91
N ILE A 68 12.14 -5.02 9.30
CA ILE A 68 10.68 -5.11 9.22
C ILE A 68 10.22 -5.08 7.76
N MET A 69 10.76 -4.16 6.96
CA MET A 69 10.46 -4.09 5.51
C MET A 69 10.89 -5.36 4.78
N PHE A 70 12.00 -5.99 5.20
CA PHE A 70 12.44 -7.27 4.64
C PHE A 70 11.38 -8.36 4.85
N LEU A 71 10.85 -8.50 6.07
CA LEU A 71 9.82 -9.47 6.40
C LEU A 71 8.50 -9.21 5.64
N GLN A 72 8.09 -7.95 5.56
CA GLN A 72 6.90 -7.55 4.81
C GLN A 72 7.03 -7.92 3.32
N ASP A 73 8.17 -7.61 2.72
CA ASP A 73 8.43 -7.87 1.30
C ASP A 73 8.56 -9.37 1.00
N LEU A 74 9.19 -10.14 1.89
CA LEU A 74 9.47 -11.56 1.66
C LEU A 74 8.26 -12.45 1.92
N GLN A 75 7.55 -12.19 3.01
CA GLN A 75 6.44 -13.05 3.47
C GLN A 75 5.06 -12.45 3.14
N SER A 76 5.00 -11.28 2.49
CA SER A 76 3.76 -10.51 2.31
C SER A 76 3.05 -10.23 3.65
N ALA A 77 3.83 -10.13 4.73
CA ALA A 77 3.34 -9.91 6.07
C ALA A 77 2.88 -8.45 6.26
N SER A 78 1.84 -8.26 7.05
CA SER A 78 1.47 -6.93 7.52
C SER A 78 2.52 -6.38 8.49
N TYR A 79 2.55 -5.07 8.67
CA TYR A 79 3.47 -4.44 9.62
C TYR A 79 3.38 -5.00 11.05
N PRO A 80 2.19 -5.22 11.64
CA PRO A 80 2.08 -5.86 12.96
C PRO A 80 2.59 -7.30 12.99
N GLU A 81 2.41 -8.08 11.93
CA GLU A 81 2.92 -9.45 11.86
C GLU A 81 4.44 -9.48 11.82
N ALA A 82 5.05 -8.59 11.03
CA ALA A 82 6.50 -8.45 11.00
C ALA A 82 7.08 -8.03 12.37
N LEU A 83 6.40 -7.12 13.08
CA LEU A 83 6.79 -6.75 14.45
C LEU A 83 6.68 -7.93 15.43
N ARG A 84 5.61 -8.73 15.36
CA ARG A 84 5.45 -9.92 16.21
C ARG A 84 6.54 -10.96 15.96
N TYR A 85 6.88 -11.20 14.70
CA TYR A 85 7.99 -12.10 14.35
C TYR A 85 9.30 -11.68 15.02
N VAL A 86 9.65 -10.38 14.90
CA VAL A 86 10.89 -9.86 15.53
C VAL A 86 10.80 -9.91 17.05
N ALA A 87 9.67 -9.56 17.64
CA ALA A 87 9.47 -9.61 19.08
C ALA A 87 9.61 -11.04 19.62
N GLU A 88 9.04 -12.03 18.94
CA GLU A 88 9.18 -13.45 19.30
C GLU A 88 10.64 -13.91 19.21
N LYS A 89 11.35 -13.57 18.13
CA LYS A 89 12.76 -13.90 17.93
C LYS A 89 13.66 -13.36 19.06
N TYR A 90 13.40 -12.15 19.53
CA TYR A 90 14.21 -11.49 20.56
C TYR A 90 13.58 -11.57 21.98
N ASN A 91 12.56 -12.40 22.16
CA ASN A 91 11.84 -12.57 23.44
C ASN A 91 11.35 -11.23 24.05
N ILE A 92 10.85 -10.34 23.18
CA ILE A 92 10.25 -9.08 23.61
C ILE A 92 8.76 -9.33 23.83
N GLU A 93 8.29 -9.17 25.07
CA GLU A 93 6.88 -9.31 25.39
C GLU A 93 6.09 -8.15 24.78
N ILE A 94 5.07 -8.49 24.00
CA ILE A 94 4.12 -7.51 23.45
C ILE A 94 2.89 -7.52 24.35
N ILE A 95 2.77 -6.50 25.19
CA ILE A 95 1.55 -6.23 25.95
C ILE A 95 0.63 -5.44 24.99
N GLU A 96 -0.25 -6.13 24.29
CA GLU A 96 -1.23 -5.46 23.43
C GLU A 96 -2.27 -4.76 24.30
N GLU A 97 -2.35 -3.44 24.20
CA GLU A 97 -3.47 -2.73 24.76
C GLU A 97 -4.75 -3.16 24.05
N SER A 98 -5.73 -3.62 24.78
CA SER A 98 -7.06 -3.87 24.24
C SER A 98 -7.61 -2.57 23.66
N LEU A 99 -7.91 -2.58 22.36
CA LEU A 99 -8.52 -1.43 21.70
C LEU A 99 -9.84 -1.11 22.42
N THR A 100 -10.00 0.16 22.78
CA THR A 100 -11.33 0.60 23.21
C THR A 100 -12.32 0.43 22.05
N PRO A 101 -13.62 0.21 22.31
CA PRO A 101 -14.62 0.10 21.25
C PRO A 101 -14.59 1.27 20.27
N GLU A 102 -14.23 2.47 20.74
CA GLU A 102 -14.08 3.67 19.90
C GLU A 102 -12.85 3.60 18.99
N GLN A 103 -11.72 3.08 19.48
CA GLN A 103 -10.51 2.90 18.68
C GLN A 103 -10.71 1.82 17.62
N ALA A 104 -11.34 0.70 17.98
CA ALA A 104 -11.70 -0.36 17.05
C ALA A 104 -12.64 0.16 15.94
N SER A 105 -13.64 0.96 16.30
CA SER A 105 -14.56 1.60 15.35
C SER A 105 -13.84 2.55 14.39
N LYS A 106 -12.90 3.36 14.88
CA LYS A 106 -12.10 4.28 14.04
C LYS A 106 -11.19 3.53 13.05
N ILE A 107 -10.58 2.42 13.47
CA ILE A 107 -9.75 1.58 12.60
C ILE A 107 -10.61 0.96 11.50
N SER A 108 -11.73 0.35 11.86
CA SER A 108 -12.68 -0.23 10.90
C SER A 108 -13.24 0.81 9.91
N ALA A 109 -13.52 2.03 10.37
CA ALA A 109 -13.93 3.12 9.49
C ALA A 109 -12.83 3.51 8.48
N LYS A 110 -11.57 3.63 8.93
CA LYS A 110 -10.44 3.92 8.05
C LYS A 110 -10.20 2.81 7.02
N GLU A 111 -10.30 1.55 7.43
CA GLU A 111 -10.19 0.40 6.52
C GLU A 111 -11.30 0.43 5.46
N SER A 112 -12.54 0.69 5.86
CA SER A 112 -13.67 0.82 4.95
C SER A 112 -13.47 1.96 3.94
N GLN A 113 -12.96 3.12 4.39
CA GLN A 113 -12.63 4.24 3.52
C GLN A 113 -11.50 3.90 2.54
N PHE A 114 -10.47 3.19 2.99
CA PHE A 114 -9.36 2.75 2.13
C PHE A 114 -9.86 1.79 1.03
N ILE A 115 -10.69 0.82 1.39
CA ILE A 115 -11.29 -0.13 0.44
C ILE A 115 -12.17 0.61 -0.58
N ALA A 116 -13.00 1.56 -0.13
CA ALA A 116 -13.83 2.37 -1.01
C ALA A 116 -13.00 3.24 -1.97
N THR A 117 -11.90 3.83 -1.49
CA THR A 117 -10.99 4.64 -2.31
C THR A 117 -10.27 3.79 -3.35
N LYS A 118 -9.85 2.57 -2.98
CA LYS A 118 -9.25 1.62 -3.93
C LYS A 118 -10.24 1.25 -5.04
N TYR A 119 -11.48 0.92 -4.68
CA TYR A 119 -12.54 0.66 -5.65
C TYR A 119 -12.78 1.85 -6.59
N ALA A 120 -12.82 3.06 -6.04
CA ALA A 120 -12.99 4.28 -6.84
C ALA A 120 -11.87 4.45 -7.87
N ASN A 121 -10.62 4.21 -7.46
CA ASN A 121 -9.48 4.25 -8.37
C ASN A 121 -9.63 3.23 -9.52
N ASP A 122 -9.96 1.98 -9.20
CA ASP A 122 -10.16 0.94 -10.21
C ASP A 122 -11.34 1.29 -11.16
N TYR A 123 -12.43 1.82 -10.62
CA TYR A 123 -13.58 2.28 -11.40
C TYR A 123 -13.22 3.42 -12.37
N PHE A 124 -12.49 4.44 -11.92
CA PHE A 124 -12.11 5.56 -12.79
C PHE A 124 -11.09 5.16 -13.86
N GLN A 125 -10.19 4.22 -13.57
CA GLN A 125 -9.34 3.60 -14.58
C GLN A 125 -10.19 2.85 -15.61
N ASP A 126 -11.13 2.03 -15.16
CA ASP A 126 -12.05 1.32 -16.06
C ASP A 126 -12.86 2.28 -16.93
N CYS A 127 -13.34 3.39 -16.38
CA CYS A 127 -14.00 4.43 -17.17
C CYS A 127 -13.06 5.01 -18.25
N LEU A 128 -11.81 5.29 -17.91
CA LEU A 128 -10.82 5.82 -18.85
C LEU A 128 -10.56 4.87 -20.02
N TRP A 129 -10.38 3.57 -19.74
CA TRP A 129 -9.94 2.61 -20.75
C TRP A 129 -11.07 1.91 -21.49
N LYS A 130 -12.24 1.72 -20.86
CA LYS A 130 -13.32 0.88 -21.37
C LYS A 130 -14.51 1.64 -21.95
N THR A 131 -14.67 2.95 -21.62
CA THR A 131 -15.79 3.74 -22.13
C THR A 131 -15.39 4.61 -23.34
N GLU A 132 -16.34 4.91 -24.22
CA GLU A 132 -16.12 5.81 -25.35
C GLU A 132 -15.77 7.23 -24.86
N GLU A 133 -16.50 7.73 -23.83
CA GLU A 133 -16.23 9.04 -23.24
C GLU A 133 -14.82 9.11 -22.63
N GLY A 134 -14.40 8.08 -21.89
CA GLY A 134 -13.05 7.98 -21.32
C GLY A 134 -11.95 7.98 -22.37
N LYS A 135 -12.16 7.28 -23.50
CA LYS A 135 -11.20 7.24 -24.60
C LYS A 135 -11.13 8.57 -25.36
N THR A 136 -12.28 9.14 -25.70
CA THR A 136 -12.34 10.35 -26.54
C THR A 136 -11.96 11.61 -25.76
N ILE A 137 -12.24 11.70 -24.47
CA ILE A 137 -11.93 12.86 -23.64
C ILE A 137 -10.69 12.58 -22.79
N GLY A 138 -10.74 11.55 -21.95
CA GLY A 138 -9.70 11.28 -20.95
C GLY A 138 -8.36 10.90 -21.58
N LEU A 139 -8.33 9.86 -22.42
CA LEU A 139 -7.08 9.44 -23.08
C LEU A 139 -6.55 10.47 -24.07
N SER A 140 -7.41 11.18 -24.80
CA SER A 140 -6.99 12.24 -25.71
C SER A 140 -6.30 13.38 -24.93
N TYR A 141 -6.86 13.79 -23.79
CA TYR A 141 -6.27 14.80 -22.93
C TYR A 141 -4.85 14.41 -22.45
N PHE A 142 -4.66 13.15 -22.02
CA PHE A 142 -3.34 12.69 -21.58
C PHE A 142 -2.35 12.61 -22.74
N LYS A 143 -2.78 12.11 -23.91
CA LYS A 143 -1.93 12.00 -25.12
C LYS A 143 -1.50 13.37 -25.64
N GLU A 144 -2.40 14.35 -25.68
CA GLU A 144 -2.08 15.74 -26.06
C GLU A 144 -1.03 16.40 -25.14
N ARG A 145 -0.95 15.94 -23.88
CA ARG A 145 0.06 16.39 -22.91
C ARG A 145 1.34 15.54 -22.91
N GLY A 146 1.46 14.59 -23.83
CA GLY A 146 2.67 13.77 -24.01
C GLY A 146 2.79 12.59 -23.06
N PHE A 147 1.74 12.20 -22.32
CA PHE A 147 1.77 11.01 -21.48
C PHE A 147 1.68 9.75 -22.34
N SER A 148 2.60 8.81 -22.13
CA SER A 148 2.50 7.47 -22.73
C SER A 148 1.46 6.61 -22.00
N GLU A 149 0.98 5.56 -22.66
CA GLU A 149 0.01 4.63 -22.05
C GLU A 149 0.61 3.89 -20.85
N GLU A 150 1.92 3.64 -20.85
CA GLU A 150 2.66 3.04 -19.73
C GLU A 150 2.60 3.96 -18.52
N ILE A 151 2.87 5.24 -18.69
CA ILE A 151 2.80 6.25 -17.62
C ILE A 151 1.38 6.34 -17.07
N ILE A 152 0.36 6.41 -17.94
CA ILE A 152 -1.04 6.50 -17.53
C ILE A 152 -1.42 5.28 -16.67
N LYS A 153 -0.97 4.07 -17.03
CA LYS A 153 -1.22 2.83 -16.28
C LYS A 153 -0.44 2.78 -14.97
N GLU A 154 0.84 3.14 -15.00
CA GLU A 154 1.72 3.11 -13.82
C GLU A 154 1.23 4.07 -12.73
N PHE A 155 0.83 5.28 -13.10
CA PHE A 155 0.26 6.27 -12.18
C PHE A 155 -1.22 6.05 -11.88
N LYS A 156 -1.84 5.01 -12.49
CA LYS A 156 -3.26 4.66 -12.30
C LYS A 156 -4.20 5.84 -12.55
N LEU A 157 -3.91 6.60 -13.60
CA LEU A 157 -4.73 7.74 -13.97
C LEU A 157 -6.10 7.27 -14.47
N GLY A 158 -7.14 8.03 -14.17
CA GLY A 158 -8.52 7.68 -14.43
C GLY A 158 -9.33 8.82 -15.04
N TYR A 159 -10.59 8.52 -15.33
CA TYR A 159 -11.56 9.50 -15.81
C TYR A 159 -12.92 9.26 -15.17
N SER A 160 -13.55 10.32 -14.68
CA SER A 160 -14.91 10.27 -14.15
C SER A 160 -15.90 10.75 -15.17
N LEU A 161 -16.92 9.92 -15.45
CA LEU A 161 -17.92 10.16 -16.48
C LEU A 161 -18.79 11.39 -16.19
N LYS A 162 -19.30 12.00 -17.25
CA LYS A 162 -20.25 13.13 -17.18
C LYS A 162 -21.61 12.75 -16.58
N LYS A 163 -22.03 11.49 -16.77
CA LYS A 163 -23.32 11.00 -16.30
C LYS A 163 -23.44 11.14 -14.79
N GLN A 164 -24.51 11.79 -14.32
CA GLN A 164 -24.78 12.01 -12.90
C GLN A 164 -24.94 10.69 -12.14
N SER A 165 -24.39 10.64 -10.92
CA SER A 165 -24.43 9.47 -10.01
C SER A 165 -23.92 8.17 -10.64
N SER A 166 -23.04 8.26 -11.61
CA SER A 166 -22.48 7.13 -12.32
C SER A 166 -21.60 6.29 -11.40
N PHE A 167 -20.71 6.94 -10.64
CA PHE A 167 -19.87 6.29 -9.65
C PHE A 167 -20.67 5.79 -8.44
N GLU A 168 -21.53 6.65 -7.85
CA GLU A 168 -22.35 6.28 -6.71
C GLU A 168 -23.17 5.00 -6.98
N ASN A 169 -23.86 4.96 -8.13
CA ASN A 169 -24.67 3.80 -8.51
C ASN A 169 -23.83 2.53 -8.70
N ALA A 170 -22.64 2.65 -9.29
CA ALA A 170 -21.74 1.52 -9.47
C ALA A 170 -21.22 1.01 -8.12
N ALA A 171 -20.81 1.90 -7.23
CA ALA A 171 -20.31 1.56 -5.90
C ALA A 171 -21.40 0.90 -5.03
N ILE A 172 -22.60 1.45 -4.98
CA ILE A 172 -23.72 0.85 -4.24
C ILE A 172 -24.08 -0.53 -4.80
N LYS A 173 -24.13 -0.69 -6.13
CA LYS A 173 -24.36 -1.98 -6.76
C LYS A 173 -23.28 -3.02 -6.41
N SER A 174 -22.05 -2.57 -6.18
CA SER A 174 -20.91 -3.40 -5.75
C SER A 174 -20.88 -3.63 -4.23
N GLY A 175 -21.89 -3.19 -3.48
CA GLY A 175 -22.05 -3.46 -2.05
C GLY A 175 -21.42 -2.43 -1.11
N TYR A 176 -20.96 -1.27 -1.63
CA TYR A 176 -20.40 -0.21 -0.78
C TYR A 176 -21.49 0.60 -0.08
N ASP A 177 -21.28 0.85 1.21
CA ASP A 177 -22.18 1.67 2.00
C ASP A 177 -22.07 3.16 1.61
N LYS A 178 -23.22 3.80 1.41
CA LYS A 178 -23.30 5.22 1.06
C LYS A 178 -22.62 6.13 2.10
N LYS A 179 -22.72 5.78 3.39
CA LYS A 179 -22.07 6.53 4.47
C LYS A 179 -20.56 6.53 4.31
N VAL A 180 -19.97 5.37 3.99
CA VAL A 180 -18.52 5.25 3.73
C VAL A 180 -18.10 6.09 2.53
N LEU A 181 -18.91 6.11 1.45
CA LEU A 181 -18.63 6.93 0.26
C LEU A 181 -18.66 8.43 0.57
N LEU A 182 -19.58 8.88 1.43
CA LEU A 182 -19.64 10.27 1.91
C LEU A 182 -18.44 10.62 2.78
N GLU A 183 -18.14 9.78 3.76
CA GLU A 183 -16.98 9.97 4.67
C GLU A 183 -15.65 9.97 3.93
N SER A 184 -15.52 9.18 2.85
CA SER A 184 -14.35 9.16 1.96
C SER A 184 -14.32 10.36 1.01
N SER A 185 -15.30 11.23 1.03
CA SER A 185 -15.44 12.35 0.09
C SER A 185 -15.49 11.96 -1.39
N LEU A 186 -15.84 10.72 -1.71
CA LEU A 186 -16.03 10.24 -3.09
C LEU A 186 -17.34 10.74 -3.69
N ILE A 187 -18.36 10.86 -2.86
CA ILE A 187 -19.62 11.50 -3.19
C ILE A 187 -19.90 12.67 -2.24
N GLY A 188 -20.72 13.59 -2.66
CA GLY A 188 -21.22 14.70 -1.85
C GLY A 188 -22.71 14.56 -1.58
N GLN A 189 -23.23 15.40 -0.69
CA GLN A 189 -24.65 15.55 -0.42
C GLN A 189 -25.00 17.04 -0.40
N ASN A 190 -26.08 17.43 -1.06
CA ASN A 190 -26.60 18.81 -1.02
C ASN A 190 -27.51 19.04 0.19
N ASP A 191 -27.95 20.26 0.38
CA ASP A 191 -28.82 20.68 1.49
C ASP A 191 -30.17 19.95 1.51
N ASP A 192 -30.63 19.48 0.34
CA ASP A 192 -31.88 18.69 0.21
C ASP A 192 -31.66 17.18 0.51
N GLY A 193 -30.44 16.80 0.94
CA GLY A 193 -30.12 15.41 1.25
C GLY A 193 -29.83 14.52 0.03
N LYS A 194 -29.83 15.08 -1.20
CA LYS A 194 -29.55 14.35 -2.42
C LYS A 194 -28.05 14.23 -2.66
N SER A 195 -27.58 13.01 -2.90
CA SER A 195 -26.18 12.75 -3.20
C SER A 195 -25.80 13.02 -4.65
N TYR A 196 -24.50 13.24 -4.86
CA TYR A 196 -23.92 13.46 -6.18
C TYR A 196 -22.46 13.02 -6.22
N ASP A 197 -21.97 12.60 -7.39
CA ASP A 197 -20.55 12.29 -7.62
C ASP A 197 -19.72 13.58 -7.56
N LYS A 198 -18.71 13.64 -6.66
CA LYS A 198 -17.83 14.81 -6.54
C LYS A 198 -16.91 15.01 -7.74
N PHE A 199 -16.52 13.94 -8.39
CA PHE A 199 -15.53 13.92 -9.46
C PHE A 199 -16.19 13.72 -10.83
N ARG A 200 -17.25 14.45 -11.13
CA ARG A 200 -17.95 14.33 -12.39
C ARG A 200 -17.21 15.08 -13.52
N GLU A 201 -17.08 14.42 -14.69
CA GLU A 201 -16.44 15.00 -15.89
C GLU A 201 -15.00 15.52 -15.61
N ARG A 202 -14.17 14.67 -14.98
CA ARG A 202 -12.81 15.04 -14.56
C ARG A 202 -11.80 13.94 -14.83
N ILE A 203 -10.59 14.38 -15.11
CA ILE A 203 -9.38 13.57 -15.01
C ILE A 203 -9.09 13.31 -13.51
N ILE A 204 -8.74 12.08 -13.17
CA ILE A 204 -8.46 11.61 -11.82
C ILE A 204 -7.02 11.09 -11.78
#